data_2e92ee1fab8ae91b67dc0bece787e3b4
#
_entry.id   2e92ee1fab8ae91b67dc0bece787e3b4
#
_cell.length_a   1.000
_cell.length_b   1.000
_cell.length_c   1.000
_cell.angle_alpha   90.00
_cell.angle_beta   90.00
_cell.angle_gamma   90.00
#
_symmetry.space_group_name_H-M   'P 1'
#
loop_
_entity.id
_entity.type
_entity.pdbx_description
1 polymer ?
#
loop_
_entity_poly.entity_id
_entity_poly.type
_entity_poly.pdbx_seq_one_letter_code
_entity_poly.pdbx_strand_id
1 'polypeptide(L)'
;MNDVEAAVHLMSTAKVYKDIFKGDVEHILQQVLPQIKLNQYRVFRRGDRPFAYTSWAFMNNNSSEKFRRTGLIEDESWWNNGENIWHMDTICNDGNLLTLHRWTQRNLAEQVGDKKKINWIRLGYDKFGGVKVKKQGYAFTKGEKENGFDS
;
A
#
# COMPACT_ATOMS: atom_id res chain seq x y z
N MET A 1 20.90 -4.41 -0.56
CA MET A 1 19.89 -3.33 -0.51
C MET A 1 18.94 -3.60 0.65
N ASN A 2 18.87 -2.68 1.62
CA ASN A 2 17.95 -2.84 2.74
C ASN A 2 16.51 -2.52 2.33
N ASP A 3 15.55 -2.67 3.25
CA ASP A 3 14.13 -2.51 2.90
C ASP A 3 13.77 -1.08 2.52
N VAL A 4 14.37 -0.07 3.14
CA VAL A 4 14.13 1.33 2.77
C VAL A 4 14.62 1.58 1.34
N GLU A 5 15.83 1.16 1.04
CA GLU A 5 16.41 1.29 -0.31
C GLU A 5 15.58 0.55 -1.35
N ALA A 6 15.16 -0.67 -1.03
CA ALA A 6 14.32 -1.47 -1.92
C ALA A 6 12.98 -0.79 -2.21
N ALA A 7 12.31 -0.28 -1.17
CA ALA A 7 11.04 0.41 -1.33
C ALA A 7 11.19 1.68 -2.16
N VAL A 8 12.21 2.49 -1.88
CA VAL A 8 12.51 3.71 -2.65
C VAL A 8 12.78 3.38 -4.11
N HIS A 9 13.57 2.35 -4.36
CA HIS A 9 13.89 1.89 -5.72
C HIS A 9 12.61 1.49 -6.48
N LEU A 10 11.77 0.67 -5.87
CA LEU A 10 10.54 0.20 -6.51
C LEU A 10 9.57 1.36 -6.77
N MET A 11 9.41 2.27 -5.83
CA MET A 11 8.56 3.45 -6.03
C MET A 11 9.11 4.37 -7.12
N SER A 12 10.42 4.54 -7.17
CA SER A 12 11.06 5.40 -8.18
C SER A 12 10.91 4.86 -9.60
N THR A 13 10.75 3.55 -9.76
CA THR A 13 10.63 2.91 -11.08
C THR A 13 9.18 2.71 -11.52
N ALA A 14 8.23 2.72 -10.61
CA ALA A 14 6.82 2.53 -10.93
C ALA A 14 6.24 3.82 -11.53
N LYS A 15 5.57 3.67 -12.68
CA LYS A 15 5.07 4.83 -13.45
C LYS A 15 4.21 5.79 -12.64
N VAL A 16 3.25 5.28 -11.89
CA VAL A 16 2.33 6.13 -11.13
C VAL A 16 3.06 6.94 -10.06
N TYR A 17 4.07 6.34 -9.44
CA TYR A 17 4.85 7.02 -8.41
C TYR A 17 5.82 8.03 -8.99
N LYS A 18 6.37 7.77 -10.19
CA LYS A 18 7.16 8.75 -10.91
C LYS A 18 6.36 10.02 -11.15
N ASP A 19 5.11 9.85 -11.53
CA ASP A 19 4.22 10.96 -11.81
C ASP A 19 3.84 11.72 -10.53
N ILE A 20 3.52 11.00 -9.45
CA ILE A 20 3.10 11.60 -8.18
C ILE A 20 4.26 12.29 -7.47
N PHE A 21 5.39 11.62 -7.36
CA PHE A 21 6.55 12.14 -6.63
C PHE A 21 7.52 12.93 -7.50
N LYS A 22 7.39 12.84 -8.83
CA LYS A 22 8.22 13.57 -9.81
C LYS A 22 9.72 13.41 -9.57
N GLY A 23 10.13 12.22 -9.12
CA GLY A 23 11.53 11.93 -8.80
C GLY A 23 12.02 12.52 -7.49
N ASP A 24 11.14 13.07 -6.67
CA ASP A 24 11.51 13.65 -5.38
C ASP A 24 11.69 12.54 -4.35
N VAL A 25 12.94 12.17 -4.10
CA VAL A 25 13.30 11.10 -3.16
C VAL A 25 12.84 11.41 -1.75
N GLU A 26 12.85 12.68 -1.36
CA GLU A 26 12.40 13.08 -0.03
C GLU A 26 10.92 12.78 0.18
N HIS A 27 10.07 13.06 -0.80
CA HIS A 27 8.65 12.70 -0.74
C HIS A 27 8.45 11.19 -0.68
N ILE A 28 9.23 10.44 -1.46
CA ILE A 28 9.18 8.97 -1.41
C ILE A 28 9.55 8.47 -0.01
N LEU A 29 10.60 9.04 0.59
CA LEU A 29 11.00 8.67 1.95
C LEU A 29 9.93 8.99 2.99
N GLN A 30 9.23 10.11 2.86
CA GLN A 30 8.11 10.45 3.74
C GLN A 30 6.99 9.41 3.67
N GLN A 31 6.80 8.80 2.51
CA GLN A 31 5.83 7.71 2.32
C GLN A 31 6.34 6.40 2.94
N VAL A 32 7.58 6.05 2.69
CA VAL A 32 8.17 4.75 3.03
C VAL A 32 8.53 4.63 4.51
N LEU A 33 9.14 5.65 5.10
CA LEU A 33 9.69 5.54 6.45
C LEU A 33 8.65 5.20 7.52
N PRO A 34 7.45 5.79 7.53
CA PRO A 34 6.42 5.38 8.49
C PRO A 34 6.01 3.91 8.34
N GLN A 35 5.92 3.43 7.09
CA GLN A 35 5.55 2.05 6.81
C GLN A 35 6.60 1.08 7.36
N ILE A 36 7.87 1.36 7.13
CA ILE A 36 8.98 0.53 7.61
C ILE A 36 9.02 0.55 9.15
N LYS A 37 8.94 1.73 9.74
CA LYS A 37 8.98 1.91 11.18
C LYS A 37 7.87 1.13 11.89
N LEU A 38 6.67 1.10 11.31
CA LEU A 38 5.51 0.42 11.88
C LEU A 38 5.41 -1.04 11.47
N ASN A 39 6.30 -1.52 10.62
CA ASN A 39 6.26 -2.87 10.05
C ASN A 39 4.92 -3.15 9.33
N GLN A 40 4.43 -2.15 8.61
CA GLN A 40 3.19 -2.22 7.82
C GLN A 40 3.51 -2.28 6.33
N TYR A 41 4.38 -3.20 5.95
CA TYR A 41 4.87 -3.36 4.59
C TYR A 41 5.43 -4.75 4.36
N ARG A 42 5.69 -5.06 3.08
CA ARG A 42 6.50 -6.22 2.69
C ARG A 42 7.24 -5.91 1.39
N VAL A 43 8.54 -6.25 1.37
CA VAL A 43 9.35 -6.25 0.16
C VAL A 43 9.52 -7.70 -0.28
N PHE A 44 9.27 -7.98 -1.55
CA PHE A 44 9.48 -9.31 -2.14
C PHE A 44 10.72 -9.28 -3.01
N ARG A 45 11.57 -10.27 -2.85
CA ARG A 45 12.85 -10.37 -3.57
C ARG A 45 12.99 -11.70 -4.28
N ARG A 46 13.76 -11.67 -5.37
CA ARG A 46 14.30 -12.86 -6.02
C ARG A 46 15.82 -12.80 -5.89
N GLY A 47 16.41 -13.64 -5.04
CA GLY A 47 17.77 -13.44 -4.59
C GLY A 47 17.86 -12.09 -3.86
N ASP A 48 18.77 -11.23 -4.27
CA ASP A 48 18.91 -9.89 -3.68
C ASP A 48 18.08 -8.83 -4.38
N ARG A 49 17.39 -9.17 -5.46
CA ARG A 49 16.69 -8.21 -6.31
C ARG A 49 15.27 -8.00 -5.85
N PRO A 50 14.87 -6.80 -5.40
CA PRO A 50 13.48 -6.52 -5.07
C PRO A 50 12.64 -6.42 -6.34
N PHE A 51 11.45 -7.04 -6.33
CA PHE A 51 10.55 -7.00 -7.47
C PHE A 51 9.12 -6.58 -7.13
N ALA A 52 8.75 -6.57 -5.86
CA ALA A 52 7.40 -6.19 -5.45
C ALA A 52 7.39 -5.57 -4.07
N TYR A 53 6.40 -4.72 -3.83
CA TYR A 53 6.21 -4.03 -2.56
C TYR A 53 4.73 -3.86 -2.29
N THR A 54 4.34 -4.08 -1.05
CA THR A 54 2.98 -3.81 -0.57
C THR A 54 3.05 -3.14 0.79
N SER A 55 2.08 -2.30 1.09
CA SER A 55 1.99 -1.62 2.38
C SER A 55 0.54 -1.34 2.74
N TRP A 56 0.30 -1.07 4.01
CA TRP A 56 -1.04 -0.82 4.52
C TRP A 56 -1.01 0.16 5.67
N ALA A 57 -2.19 0.68 6.00
CA ALA A 57 -2.37 1.62 7.10
C ALA A 57 -3.65 1.31 7.85
N PHE A 58 -3.72 1.77 9.08
CA PHE A 58 -4.89 1.64 9.95
C PHE A 58 -5.31 3.03 10.39
N MET A 59 -6.46 3.49 9.89
CA MET A 59 -6.92 4.87 10.10
C MET A 59 -8.20 4.91 10.91
N ASN A 60 -8.35 5.94 11.75
CA ASN A 60 -9.63 6.20 12.40
C ASN A 60 -10.65 6.72 11.37
N ASN A 61 -11.91 6.84 11.79
CA ASN A 61 -12.98 7.22 10.86
C ASN A 61 -12.75 8.60 10.23
N ASN A 62 -12.29 9.55 11.00
CA ASN A 62 -12.07 10.92 10.52
C ASN A 62 -10.93 10.96 9.48
N SER A 63 -9.79 10.35 9.78
CA SER A 63 -8.66 10.27 8.87
C SER A 63 -9.00 9.50 7.61
N SER A 64 -9.72 8.38 7.78
CA SER A 64 -10.17 7.52 6.68
C SER A 64 -11.05 8.29 5.69
N GLU A 65 -11.99 9.08 6.19
CA GLU A 65 -12.87 9.87 5.35
C GLU A 65 -12.13 10.94 4.57
N LYS A 66 -11.19 11.63 5.20
CA LYS A 66 -10.36 12.63 4.54
C LYS A 66 -9.46 12.02 3.49
N PHE A 67 -8.82 10.89 3.81
CA PHE A 67 -7.96 10.19 2.89
C PHE A 67 -8.73 9.68 1.66
N ARG A 68 -9.94 9.19 1.87
CA ARG A 68 -10.81 8.73 0.79
C ARG A 68 -11.07 9.82 -0.24
N ARG A 69 -11.21 11.06 0.21
CA ARG A 69 -11.51 12.20 -0.66
C ARG A 69 -10.28 12.75 -1.38
N THR A 70 -9.14 12.78 -0.69
CA THR A 70 -7.97 13.50 -1.18
C THR A 70 -6.83 12.61 -1.67
N GLY A 71 -6.72 11.40 -1.12
CA GLY A 71 -5.58 10.52 -1.40
C GLY A 71 -4.29 10.97 -0.75
N LEU A 72 -4.34 11.91 0.17
CA LEU A 72 -3.15 12.48 0.82
C LEU A 72 -3.13 12.14 2.30
N ILE A 73 -1.96 11.74 2.79
CA ILE A 73 -1.69 11.59 4.22
C ILE A 73 -1.30 12.96 4.75
N GLU A 74 -2.18 13.57 5.54
CA GLU A 74 -1.95 14.91 6.09
C GLU A 74 -1.15 14.90 7.38
N ASP A 75 -1.13 13.76 8.09
CA ASP A 75 -0.47 13.62 9.37
C ASP A 75 0.11 12.22 9.50
N GLU A 76 1.32 12.10 10.01
CA GLU A 76 1.99 10.81 10.16
C GLU A 76 1.19 9.81 11.01
N SER A 77 0.42 10.31 12.00
CA SER A 77 -0.41 9.45 12.84
C SER A 77 -1.43 8.63 12.07
N TRP A 78 -1.81 9.07 10.87
CA TRP A 78 -2.80 8.36 10.05
C TRP A 78 -2.34 6.98 9.62
N TRP A 79 -1.04 6.72 9.62
CA TRP A 79 -0.52 5.39 9.30
C TRP A 79 -0.98 4.32 10.28
N ASN A 80 -1.25 4.70 11.54
CA ASN A 80 -1.66 3.72 12.54
C ASN A 80 -2.40 4.41 13.70
N ASN A 81 -3.59 4.94 13.41
CA ASN A 81 -4.38 5.65 14.42
C ASN A 81 -5.82 5.13 14.55
N GLY A 82 -6.15 3.98 13.99
CA GLY A 82 -7.51 3.47 14.06
C GLY A 82 -7.67 2.06 13.52
N GLU A 83 -8.90 1.72 13.16
CA GLU A 83 -9.26 0.36 12.77
C GLU A 83 -9.62 0.19 11.29
N ASN A 84 -9.75 1.28 10.55
CA ASN A 84 -10.06 1.20 9.12
C ASN A 84 -8.80 0.84 8.36
N ILE A 85 -8.83 -0.30 7.68
CA ILE A 85 -7.67 -0.83 6.96
C ILE A 85 -7.62 -0.22 5.57
N TRP A 86 -6.44 0.28 5.20
CA TRP A 86 -6.17 0.82 3.88
C TRP A 86 -5.00 0.09 3.25
N HIS A 87 -5.20 -0.42 2.03
CA HIS A 87 -4.11 -0.93 1.22
C HIS A 87 -3.49 0.29 0.53
N MET A 88 -2.26 0.62 0.91
CA MET A 88 -1.64 1.89 0.51
C MET A 88 -0.83 1.80 -0.77
N ASP A 89 0.14 0.92 -0.81
CA ASP A 89 1.04 0.78 -1.95
C ASP A 89 1.02 -0.64 -2.49
N THR A 90 1.03 -0.76 -3.81
CA THR A 90 1.04 -2.04 -4.50
C THR A 90 1.90 -1.89 -5.74
N ILE A 91 3.11 -2.45 -5.72
CA ILE A 91 4.06 -2.38 -6.82
C ILE A 91 4.54 -3.78 -7.14
N CYS A 92 4.43 -4.18 -8.39
CA CYS A 92 4.92 -5.49 -8.82
C CYS A 92 5.50 -5.37 -10.23
N ASN A 93 6.83 -5.47 -10.32
CA ASN A 93 7.54 -5.28 -11.59
C ASN A 93 7.39 -6.45 -12.55
N ASP A 94 6.97 -7.62 -12.08
CA ASP A 94 6.73 -8.77 -12.95
C ASP A 94 5.27 -8.88 -13.45
N GLY A 95 4.47 -7.87 -13.13
CA GLY A 95 3.07 -7.81 -13.59
C GLY A 95 2.09 -8.66 -12.79
N ASN A 96 2.53 -9.34 -11.74
CA ASN A 96 1.66 -10.25 -10.98
C ASN A 96 0.98 -9.57 -9.80
N LEU A 97 0.26 -8.49 -10.07
CA LEU A 97 -0.43 -7.71 -9.03
C LEU A 97 -1.49 -8.51 -8.28
N LEU A 98 -2.18 -9.43 -8.96
CA LEU A 98 -3.23 -10.22 -8.32
C LEU A 98 -2.66 -11.11 -7.20
N THR A 99 -1.51 -11.72 -7.43
CA THR A 99 -0.84 -12.51 -6.40
C THR A 99 -0.46 -11.64 -5.20
N LEU A 100 0.02 -10.44 -5.46
CA LEU A 100 0.39 -9.50 -4.42
C LEU A 100 -0.83 -9.07 -3.59
N HIS A 101 -1.96 -8.78 -4.24
CA HIS A 101 -3.21 -8.47 -3.56
C HIS A 101 -3.67 -9.61 -2.67
N ARG A 102 -3.63 -10.84 -3.17
CA ARG A 102 -4.02 -12.03 -2.41
C ARG A 102 -3.12 -12.26 -1.20
N TRP A 103 -1.81 -12.07 -1.39
CA TRP A 103 -0.88 -12.17 -0.28
C TRP A 103 -1.21 -11.15 0.82
N THR A 104 -1.49 -9.90 0.42
CA THR A 104 -1.83 -8.84 1.36
C THR A 104 -3.12 -9.15 2.12
N GLN A 105 -4.15 -9.65 1.44
CA GLN A 105 -5.39 -10.06 2.06
C GLN A 105 -5.17 -11.16 3.12
N ARG A 106 -4.34 -12.15 2.82
CA ARG A 106 -4.02 -13.24 3.76
C ARG A 106 -3.20 -12.73 4.94
N ASN A 107 -2.20 -11.91 4.68
CA ASN A 107 -1.35 -11.37 5.72
C ASN A 107 -2.17 -10.52 6.71
N LEU A 108 -3.06 -9.68 6.20
CA LEU A 108 -3.93 -8.88 7.05
C LEU A 108 -4.94 -9.75 7.79
N ALA A 109 -5.43 -10.82 7.20
CA ALA A 109 -6.32 -11.76 7.89
C ALA A 109 -5.64 -12.38 9.11
N GLU A 110 -4.35 -12.67 9.04
CA GLU A 110 -3.59 -13.18 10.18
C GLU A 110 -3.49 -12.16 11.30
N GLN A 111 -3.43 -10.87 10.96
CA GLN A 111 -3.30 -9.80 11.96
C GLN A 111 -4.63 -9.39 12.59
N VAL A 112 -5.69 -9.30 11.81
CA VAL A 112 -6.95 -8.70 12.25
C VAL A 112 -8.17 -9.61 12.11
N GLY A 113 -8.00 -10.81 11.56
CA GLY A 113 -9.08 -11.76 11.35
C GLY A 113 -9.66 -11.69 9.94
N ASP A 114 -10.53 -12.67 9.62
CA ASP A 114 -11.16 -12.79 8.31
C ASP A 114 -12.31 -11.81 8.14
N LYS A 115 -12.64 -11.54 6.87
CA LYS A 115 -13.80 -10.76 6.46
C LYS A 115 -13.79 -9.32 6.99
N LYS A 116 -12.61 -8.78 7.19
CA LYS A 116 -12.42 -7.37 7.53
C LYS A 116 -12.23 -6.57 6.25
N LYS A 117 -12.89 -5.45 6.16
CA LYS A 117 -12.84 -4.61 4.96
C LYS A 117 -11.49 -3.94 4.82
N ILE A 118 -10.90 -4.07 3.63
CA ILE A 118 -9.67 -3.38 3.25
C ILE A 118 -10.04 -2.36 2.18
N ASN A 119 -9.89 -1.09 2.49
CA ASN A 119 -10.17 -0.01 1.55
C ASN A 119 -8.95 0.26 0.67
N TRP A 120 -9.20 0.72 -0.55
CA TRP A 120 -8.14 1.18 -1.44
C TRP A 120 -8.62 2.32 -2.30
N ILE A 121 -7.67 3.12 -2.76
CA ILE A 121 -7.92 4.16 -3.75
C ILE A 121 -6.89 4.04 -4.88
N ARG A 122 -7.25 4.56 -6.04
CA ARG A 122 -6.32 4.73 -7.16
C ARG A 122 -6.22 6.22 -7.44
N LEU A 123 -4.98 6.71 -7.44
CA LEU A 123 -4.70 8.11 -7.72
C LEU A 123 -4.55 8.34 -9.21
N GLY A 124 -4.87 9.54 -9.64
CA GLY A 124 -4.66 10.00 -11.00
C GLY A 124 -4.45 11.50 -10.99
N TYR A 125 -4.56 12.13 -12.15
CA TYR A 125 -4.39 13.58 -12.28
C TYR A 125 -5.66 14.21 -12.78
N ASP A 126 -5.96 15.41 -12.27
CA ASP A 126 -6.98 16.25 -12.86
C ASP A 126 -6.40 16.97 -14.09
N LYS A 127 -7.24 17.73 -14.78
CA LYS A 127 -6.82 18.45 -16.01
C LYS A 127 -5.78 19.53 -15.76
N PHE A 128 -5.55 19.90 -14.52
CA PHE A 128 -4.54 20.91 -14.13
C PHE A 128 -3.25 20.26 -13.60
N GLY A 129 -3.14 18.92 -13.67
CA GLY A 129 -1.97 18.20 -13.18
C GLY A 129 -1.95 17.96 -11.68
N GLY A 130 -3.03 18.31 -10.96
CA GLY A 130 -3.14 18.00 -9.54
C GLY A 130 -3.49 16.54 -9.30
N VAL A 131 -3.01 15.99 -8.18
CA VAL A 131 -3.32 14.61 -7.79
C VAL A 131 -4.76 14.54 -7.29
N LYS A 132 -5.48 13.53 -7.73
CA LYS A 132 -6.86 13.27 -7.29
C LYS A 132 -7.13 11.79 -7.14
N VAL A 133 -8.17 11.47 -6.38
CA VAL A 133 -8.68 10.10 -6.28
C VAL A 133 -9.47 9.80 -7.54
N LYS A 134 -8.95 8.90 -8.37
CA LYS A 134 -9.56 8.51 -9.64
C LYS A 134 -10.58 7.39 -9.45
N LYS A 135 -10.31 6.47 -8.53
CA LYS A 135 -11.16 5.31 -8.27
C LYS A 135 -10.98 4.89 -6.82
N GLN A 136 -12.04 4.34 -6.24
CA GLN A 136 -11.99 3.77 -4.90
C GLN A 136 -12.74 2.46 -4.88
N GLY A 137 -12.39 1.62 -3.92
CA GLY A 137 -13.04 0.33 -3.76
C GLY A 137 -12.63 -0.32 -2.45
N TYR A 138 -12.97 -1.60 -2.34
CA TYR A 138 -12.62 -2.37 -1.17
C TYR A 138 -12.51 -3.86 -1.51
N ALA A 139 -11.79 -4.55 -0.66
CA ALA A 139 -11.72 -6.01 -0.64
C ALA A 139 -11.88 -6.45 0.82
N PHE A 140 -11.84 -7.75 1.07
CA PHE A 140 -11.92 -8.26 2.43
C PHE A 140 -10.69 -9.09 2.75
N THR A 141 -10.28 -9.08 4.01
CA THR A 141 -9.25 -9.99 4.47
C THR A 141 -9.75 -11.42 4.29
N LYS A 142 -8.84 -12.29 3.88
CA LYS A 142 -9.17 -13.67 3.60
C LYS A 142 -7.99 -14.57 3.98
N GLY A 143 -8.17 -15.36 5.03
CA GLY A 143 -7.17 -16.31 5.46
C GLY A 143 -7.02 -17.47 4.49
N GLU A 144 -6.03 -18.31 4.75
CA GLU A 144 -5.87 -19.55 3.99
C GLU A 144 -7.05 -20.47 4.25
N LYS A 145 -7.44 -21.22 3.23
CA LYS A 145 -8.50 -22.19 3.38
C LYS A 145 -8.01 -23.35 4.24
N GLU A 146 -8.88 -23.84 5.12
CA GLU A 146 -8.55 -24.87 6.08
C GLU A 146 -8.02 -26.16 5.47
N ASN A 147 -8.52 -26.54 4.32
CA ASN A 147 -8.07 -27.77 3.68
C ASN A 147 -6.71 -27.65 3.01
N GLY A 148 -6.13 -26.46 3.02
CA GLY A 148 -4.76 -26.23 2.56
C GLY A 148 -4.49 -26.44 1.09
N PHE A 149 -5.37 -27.08 0.34
CA PHE A 149 -5.07 -27.33 -1.07
C PHE A 149 -5.26 -26.12 -1.96
N ASP A 150 -5.86 -25.08 -1.42
CA ASP A 150 -5.99 -23.80 -2.09
C ASP A 150 -4.87 -22.85 -1.73
N SER A 151 -4.02 -23.29 -0.88
CA SER A 151 -2.90 -22.49 -0.46
C SER A 151 -1.82 -22.48 -1.52
#